data_f755477c8790ef3f0dad0e271f71314e
#
_entry.id   f755477c8790ef3f0dad0e271f71314e
#
_cell.length_a   1.000
_cell.length_b   1.000
_cell.length_c   1.000
_cell.angle_alpha   90.00
_cell.angle_beta   90.00
_cell.angle_gamma   90.00
#
_symmetry.space_group_name_H-M   'P 1'
#
loop_
_entity.id
_entity.type
_entity.pdbx_description
1 polymer ?
#
loop_
_entity_poly.entity_id
_entity_poly.type
_entity_poly.pdbx_seq_one_letter_code
_entity_poly.pdbx_strand_id
1 'polypeptide(L)'
;MPSDLRLRRRLLSAAMLATAVLTVALLARPLAGQPPEGLRKPALTDTVRASVYADNWFMLYVNGQLVAVDSIAFIPHNVIEVDLLPTYPMTIAVLAKDNADPKTGMEYANSNIGDGGFILKFGDGTVTDGSWRARCFSRGPIDGDTANPRVENEPLPDDWFAVGFDDSAWPVAREYSEEEIAPKQPYFDTDFSGATFIWSDDLRLDNTVVFRKVIESPPDGRAWTDFSRINEVVPAGPARRGPRRGGRSQR
;
A
#
# COMPACT_ATOMS: atom_id res chain seq x y z
N MET A 1 -4.14 80.42 7.42
CA MET A 1 -3.72 79.20 8.09
C MET A 1 -3.98 77.98 7.20
N PRO A 2 -3.08 77.59 6.35
CA PRO A 2 -3.20 76.32 5.60
C PRO A 2 -1.95 75.43 5.71
N SER A 3 -1.11 75.54 6.73
CA SER A 3 0.18 74.81 6.83
C SER A 3 0.10 73.48 7.61
N ASP A 4 -0.93 73.29 8.44
CA ASP A 4 -1.00 72.09 9.31
C ASP A 4 -1.54 70.82 8.64
N LEU A 5 -2.34 70.96 7.58
CA LEU A 5 -2.97 69.82 6.91
C LEU A 5 -1.98 69.01 6.06
N ARG A 6 -0.91 69.63 5.53
CA ARG A 6 0.09 68.98 4.70
C ARG A 6 1.12 68.19 5.54
N LEU A 7 1.38 68.64 6.74
CA LEU A 7 2.33 67.93 7.65
C LEU A 7 1.68 66.63 8.23
N ARG A 8 0.40 66.71 8.60
CA ARG A 8 -0.34 65.52 9.09
C ARG A 8 -0.51 64.43 8.03
N ARG A 9 -0.69 64.79 6.72
CA ARG A 9 -0.76 63.80 5.63
C ARG A 9 0.59 63.09 5.36
N ARG A 10 1.71 63.77 5.51
CA ARG A 10 3.04 63.20 5.34
C ARG A 10 3.44 62.25 6.48
N LEU A 11 3.03 62.54 7.69
CA LEU A 11 3.26 61.67 8.87
C LEU A 11 2.40 60.41 8.83
N LEU A 12 1.14 60.51 8.37
CA LEU A 12 0.28 59.32 8.19
C LEU A 12 0.75 58.41 7.05
N SER A 13 1.26 58.96 5.96
CA SER A 13 1.81 58.13 4.86
C SER A 13 3.11 57.44 5.25
N ALA A 14 3.97 58.05 6.06
CA ALA A 14 5.20 57.46 6.55
C ALA A 14 4.93 56.36 7.56
N ALA A 15 3.91 56.51 8.43
CA ALA A 15 3.52 55.48 9.37
C ALA A 15 2.86 54.25 8.70
N MET A 16 2.06 54.44 7.65
CA MET A 16 1.50 53.32 6.87
C MET A 16 2.58 52.52 6.09
N LEU A 17 3.60 53.20 5.54
CA LEU A 17 4.69 52.52 4.85
C LEU A 17 5.58 51.73 5.80
N ALA A 18 5.82 52.23 7.01
CA ALA A 18 6.62 51.51 8.01
C ALA A 18 5.90 50.24 8.54
N THR A 19 4.57 50.30 8.68
CA THR A 19 3.77 49.14 9.12
C THR A 19 3.67 48.06 8.01
N ALA A 20 3.59 48.47 6.75
CA ALA A 20 3.53 47.50 5.63
C ALA A 20 4.88 46.78 5.43
N VAL A 21 6.01 47.47 5.62
CA VAL A 21 7.34 46.85 5.52
C VAL A 21 7.61 45.90 6.70
N LEU A 22 7.11 46.23 7.90
CA LEU A 22 7.29 45.35 9.07
C LEU A 22 6.42 44.09 9.00
N THR A 23 5.23 44.17 8.38
CA THR A 23 4.34 43.01 8.19
C THR A 23 4.87 42.04 7.13
N VAL A 24 5.49 42.52 6.08
CA VAL A 24 6.13 41.67 5.06
C VAL A 24 7.41 40.99 5.59
N ALA A 25 8.16 41.67 6.47
CA ALA A 25 9.36 41.08 7.09
C ALA A 25 9.03 39.98 8.13
N LEU A 26 7.83 40.00 8.74
CA LEU A 26 7.40 38.92 9.66
C LEU A 26 6.88 37.68 8.93
N LEU A 27 6.45 37.78 7.66
CA LEU A 27 6.01 36.65 6.86
C LEU A 27 7.14 35.90 6.14
N ALA A 28 8.33 36.51 6.10
CA ALA A 28 9.53 35.89 5.51
C ALA A 28 10.48 35.35 6.58
N ARG A 29 9.95 34.72 7.64
CA ARG A 29 10.81 33.84 8.44
C ARG A 29 11.13 32.62 7.59
N PRO A 30 12.39 32.36 7.21
CA PRO A 30 12.73 31.06 6.69
C PRO A 30 12.31 30.05 7.77
N LEU A 31 11.53 29.05 7.43
CA LEU A 31 11.34 27.85 8.23
C LEU A 31 12.74 27.24 8.42
N ALA A 32 13.44 27.71 9.46
CA ALA A 32 14.73 27.15 9.82
C ALA A 32 14.47 25.71 10.26
N GLY A 33 14.95 24.76 9.49
CA GLY A 33 15.16 23.41 9.95
C GLY A 33 14.46 22.27 9.22
N GLN A 34 13.72 22.49 8.13
CA GLN A 34 13.40 21.35 7.29
C GLN A 34 14.62 21.02 6.41
N PRO A 35 15.18 19.79 6.53
CA PRO A 35 16.20 19.36 5.57
C PRO A 35 15.62 19.49 4.15
N PRO A 36 16.45 19.78 3.14
CA PRO A 36 15.99 19.84 1.77
C PRO A 36 15.24 18.53 1.44
N GLU A 37 14.09 18.66 0.80
CA GLU A 37 13.30 17.54 0.31
C GLU A 37 14.23 16.56 -0.42
N GLY A 38 14.22 15.29 -0.02
CA GLY A 38 15.05 14.26 -0.63
C GLY A 38 16.26 13.79 0.19
N LEU A 39 16.55 14.39 1.37
CA LEU A 39 17.65 13.97 2.25
C LEU A 39 17.18 13.32 3.56
N ARG A 40 15.86 13.27 3.82
CA ARG A 40 15.31 12.63 5.01
C ARG A 40 15.28 11.11 4.80
N LYS A 41 15.92 10.36 5.69
CA LYS A 41 15.78 8.90 5.71
C LYS A 41 14.40 8.52 6.23
N PRO A 42 13.78 7.46 5.65
CA PRO A 42 12.54 6.93 6.17
C PRO A 42 12.71 6.42 7.61
N ALA A 43 11.65 6.56 8.40
CA ALA A 43 11.54 6.03 9.76
C ALA A 43 10.28 5.16 9.85
N LEU A 44 10.13 4.35 10.91
CA LEU A 44 8.94 3.54 11.13
C LEU A 44 7.63 4.36 11.17
N THR A 45 7.70 5.61 11.60
CA THR A 45 6.56 6.53 11.59
C THR A 45 6.09 6.95 10.18
N ASP A 46 6.89 6.67 9.17
CA ASP A 46 6.55 6.95 7.77
C ASP A 46 5.90 5.74 7.11
N THR A 47 5.93 4.57 7.75
CA THR A 47 5.34 3.35 7.21
C THR A 47 3.84 3.28 7.45
N VAL A 48 3.18 2.50 6.60
CA VAL A 48 1.81 2.06 6.77
C VAL A 48 1.83 0.55 6.95
N ARG A 49 1.21 0.06 8.01
CA ARG A 49 1.06 -1.38 8.24
C ARG A 49 -0.10 -1.92 7.43
N ALA A 50 0.15 -2.99 6.69
CA ALA A 50 -0.89 -3.81 6.08
C ALA A 50 -1.07 -5.09 6.91
N SER A 51 -2.31 -5.41 7.26
CA SER A 51 -2.73 -6.70 7.79
C SER A 51 -3.51 -7.44 6.72
N VAL A 52 -3.14 -8.68 6.44
CA VAL A 52 -3.70 -9.47 5.33
C VAL A 52 -4.02 -10.87 5.83
N TYR A 53 -5.22 -11.35 5.49
CA TYR A 53 -5.66 -12.72 5.69
C TYR A 53 -6.26 -13.26 4.40
N ALA A 54 -5.92 -14.49 4.05
CA ALA A 54 -6.56 -15.21 2.96
C ALA A 54 -6.81 -16.66 3.38
N ASP A 55 -7.87 -17.21 2.88
CA ASP A 55 -8.14 -18.62 2.91
C ASP A 55 -7.88 -19.16 1.50
N ASN A 56 -6.71 -19.77 1.22
CA ASN A 56 -5.65 -20.21 2.16
C ASN A 56 -4.33 -19.42 2.01
N TRP A 57 -4.07 -18.80 0.86
CA TRP A 57 -2.75 -18.28 0.49
C TRP A 57 -2.84 -17.02 -0.38
N PHE A 58 -1.86 -16.13 -0.29
CA PHE A 58 -1.79 -14.92 -1.10
C PHE A 58 -0.37 -14.47 -1.45
N MET A 59 -0.27 -13.65 -2.50
CA MET A 59 0.85 -12.76 -2.79
C MET A 59 0.32 -11.33 -2.88
N LEU A 60 0.94 -10.40 -2.16
CA LEU A 60 0.60 -8.97 -2.17
C LEU A 60 1.66 -8.17 -2.89
N TYR A 61 1.24 -7.42 -3.89
CA TYR A 61 2.06 -6.43 -4.59
C TYR A 61 1.53 -5.02 -4.31
N VAL A 62 2.46 -4.09 -4.11
CA VAL A 62 2.17 -2.66 -4.02
C VAL A 62 3.05 -1.92 -5.00
N ASN A 63 2.44 -1.12 -5.88
CA ASN A 63 3.12 -0.40 -6.95
C ASN A 63 4.07 -1.28 -7.79
N GLY A 64 3.61 -2.50 -8.11
CA GLY A 64 4.37 -3.47 -8.90
C GLY A 64 5.48 -4.20 -8.14
N GLN A 65 5.67 -3.93 -6.84
CA GLN A 65 6.67 -4.58 -6.00
C GLN A 65 6.02 -5.65 -5.12
N LEU A 66 6.57 -6.85 -5.08
CA LEU A 66 6.16 -7.90 -4.14
C LEU A 66 6.54 -7.46 -2.71
N VAL A 67 5.54 -7.28 -1.84
CA VAL A 67 5.76 -6.80 -0.47
C VAL A 67 5.45 -7.84 0.60
N ALA A 68 4.57 -8.80 0.31
CA ALA A 68 4.27 -9.90 1.23
C ALA A 68 3.83 -11.15 0.47
N VAL A 69 4.14 -12.30 1.03
CA VAL A 69 3.70 -13.61 0.58
C VAL A 69 3.32 -14.40 1.82
N ASP A 70 2.18 -15.08 1.79
CA ASP A 70 1.92 -16.10 2.78
C ASP A 70 2.87 -17.27 2.52
N SER A 71 3.79 -17.48 3.44
CA SER A 71 4.88 -18.46 3.29
C SER A 71 4.47 -19.89 3.58
N ILE A 72 3.26 -20.11 4.13
CA ILE A 72 2.81 -21.41 4.61
C ILE A 72 1.59 -21.84 3.77
N ALA A 73 1.87 -22.37 2.57
CA ALA A 73 0.86 -22.70 1.55
C ALA A 73 -0.20 -23.74 1.99
N PHE A 74 -0.02 -24.43 3.10
CA PHE A 74 -0.92 -25.50 3.57
C PHE A 74 -1.42 -25.31 5.00
N ILE A 75 -1.03 -24.21 5.66
CA ILE A 75 -1.68 -23.81 6.89
C ILE A 75 -2.66 -22.72 6.51
N PRO A 76 -3.93 -23.06 6.35
CA PRO A 76 -4.95 -22.06 6.16
C PRO A 76 -4.94 -21.12 7.36
N HIS A 77 -5.48 -19.92 7.19
CA HIS A 77 -5.76 -19.05 8.32
C HIS A 77 -4.53 -18.39 8.96
N ASN A 78 -3.58 -17.91 8.15
CA ASN A 78 -2.54 -17.00 8.62
C ASN A 78 -2.97 -15.54 8.50
N VAL A 79 -2.49 -14.70 9.43
CA VAL A 79 -2.44 -13.25 9.23
C VAL A 79 -0.99 -12.84 9.02
N ILE A 80 -0.74 -12.16 7.93
CA ILE A 80 0.57 -11.56 7.66
C ILE A 80 0.47 -10.06 7.85
N GLU A 81 1.38 -9.50 8.65
CA GLU A 81 1.52 -8.07 8.81
C GLU A 81 2.84 -7.59 8.20
N VAL A 82 2.76 -6.52 7.42
CA VAL A 82 3.94 -5.91 6.78
C VAL A 82 3.88 -4.40 6.89
N ASP A 83 4.99 -3.77 7.30
CA ASP A 83 5.16 -2.33 7.29
C ASP A 83 5.80 -1.91 5.97
N LEU A 84 5.15 -1.02 5.22
CA LEU A 84 5.63 -0.53 3.94
C LEU A 84 5.64 1.00 3.88
N LEU A 85 6.52 1.54 3.05
CA LEU A 85 6.53 2.97 2.75
C LEU A 85 5.52 3.22 1.62
N PRO A 86 4.39 3.93 1.88
CA PRO A 86 3.38 4.15 0.87
C PRO A 86 3.86 5.17 -0.16
N THR A 87 3.48 4.97 -1.42
CA THR A 87 3.60 5.95 -2.50
C THR A 87 2.28 6.00 -3.24
N TYR A 88 1.68 7.18 -3.35
CA TYR A 88 0.39 7.38 -4.00
C TYR A 88 0.55 8.11 -5.35
N PRO A 89 -0.29 7.77 -6.35
CA PRO A 89 -1.29 6.72 -6.33
C PRO A 89 -0.70 5.36 -5.98
N MET A 90 -1.38 4.60 -5.13
CA MET A 90 -0.94 3.28 -4.69
C MET A 90 -1.76 2.20 -5.41
N THR A 91 -1.11 1.45 -6.30
CA THR A 91 -1.72 0.28 -6.95
C THR A 91 -1.48 -0.94 -6.07
N ILE A 92 -2.55 -1.54 -5.61
CA ILE A 92 -2.53 -2.80 -4.86
C ILE A 92 -2.98 -3.90 -5.80
N ALA A 93 -2.22 -4.99 -5.88
CA ALA A 93 -2.57 -6.18 -6.62
C ALA A 93 -2.31 -7.42 -5.76
N VAL A 94 -3.28 -8.32 -5.69
CA VAL A 94 -3.22 -9.52 -4.85
C VAL A 94 -3.59 -10.73 -5.70
N LEU A 95 -2.75 -11.76 -5.64
CA LEU A 95 -3.13 -13.10 -6.06
C LEU A 95 -3.50 -13.88 -4.82
N ALA A 96 -4.77 -14.26 -4.69
CA ALA A 96 -5.24 -15.13 -3.63
C ALA A 96 -5.60 -16.51 -4.19
N LYS A 97 -5.35 -17.53 -3.41
CA LYS A 97 -5.59 -18.92 -3.81
C LYS A 97 -6.21 -19.70 -2.68
N ASP A 98 -7.24 -20.43 -3.02
CA ASP A 98 -7.69 -21.59 -2.29
C ASP A 98 -6.74 -22.77 -2.52
N ASN A 99 -6.61 -23.68 -1.53
CA ASN A 99 -5.67 -24.81 -1.58
C ASN A 99 -6.19 -25.99 -2.40
N ALA A 100 -6.82 -25.70 -3.52
CA ALA A 100 -7.39 -26.70 -4.39
C ALA A 100 -6.36 -27.38 -5.30
N ASP A 101 -6.55 -28.66 -5.56
CA ASP A 101 -5.78 -29.40 -6.56
C ASP A 101 -6.03 -28.80 -7.96
N PRO A 102 -5.02 -28.39 -8.69
CA PRO A 102 -5.20 -27.71 -9.99
C PRO A 102 -5.79 -28.61 -11.09
N LYS A 103 -5.93 -29.92 -10.86
CA LYS A 103 -6.55 -30.85 -11.80
C LYS A 103 -8.01 -31.15 -11.50
N THR A 104 -8.42 -31.00 -10.26
CA THR A 104 -9.76 -31.36 -9.81
C THR A 104 -10.54 -30.16 -9.26
N GLY A 105 -9.84 -29.10 -8.81
CA GLY A 105 -10.45 -27.98 -8.12
C GLY A 105 -10.98 -28.35 -6.75
N MET A 106 -10.50 -29.43 -6.16
CA MET A 106 -10.93 -29.91 -4.86
C MET A 106 -9.79 -29.90 -3.86
N GLU A 107 -10.12 -29.71 -2.61
CA GLU A 107 -9.17 -29.71 -1.49
C GLU A 107 -9.06 -31.09 -0.78
N TYR A 108 -8.11 -31.19 0.18
CA TYR A 108 -7.93 -32.31 1.10
C TYR A 108 -7.97 -33.67 0.43
N ALA A 109 -7.07 -33.86 -0.55
CA ALA A 109 -7.00 -35.09 -1.34
C ALA A 109 -8.32 -35.43 -2.07
N ASN A 110 -8.97 -34.43 -2.63
CA ASN A 110 -10.22 -34.51 -3.37
C ASN A 110 -11.43 -34.93 -2.54
N SER A 111 -11.48 -34.54 -1.28
CA SER A 111 -12.63 -34.82 -0.42
C SER A 111 -13.59 -33.67 -0.28
N ASN A 112 -13.16 -32.43 -0.48
CA ASN A 112 -13.96 -31.23 -0.25
C ASN A 112 -13.91 -30.30 -1.48
N ILE A 113 -14.98 -29.54 -1.67
CA ILE A 113 -14.98 -28.34 -2.49
C ILE A 113 -14.43 -27.20 -1.63
N GLY A 114 -13.67 -26.29 -2.23
CA GLY A 114 -13.01 -25.19 -1.56
C GLY A 114 -13.92 -24.16 -0.90
N ASP A 115 -13.31 -23.19 -0.22
CA ASP A 115 -13.95 -22.10 0.52
C ASP A 115 -13.05 -20.86 0.58
N GLY A 116 -12.85 -20.19 -0.54
CA GLY A 116 -11.97 -19.01 -0.63
C GLY A 116 -12.37 -17.86 0.29
N GLY A 117 -11.53 -16.86 0.39
CA GLY A 117 -11.78 -15.64 1.16
C GLY A 117 -10.54 -14.78 1.29
N PHE A 118 -10.71 -13.47 1.13
CA PHE A 118 -9.61 -12.52 1.24
C PHE A 118 -10.06 -11.26 1.97
N ILE A 119 -9.25 -10.78 2.93
CA ILE A 119 -9.45 -9.51 3.60
C ILE A 119 -8.12 -8.81 3.83
N LEU A 120 -8.11 -7.49 3.65
CA LEU A 120 -6.94 -6.65 3.84
C LEU A 120 -7.33 -5.33 4.48
N LYS A 121 -6.48 -4.85 5.38
CA LYS A 121 -6.56 -3.51 5.96
C LYS A 121 -5.19 -2.89 6.06
N PHE A 122 -5.07 -1.63 5.59
CA PHE A 122 -3.91 -0.80 5.83
C PHE A 122 -4.20 0.22 6.93
N GLY A 123 -3.16 0.60 7.65
CA GLY A 123 -3.25 1.61 8.71
C GLY A 123 -3.54 3.04 8.25
N ASP A 124 -3.61 3.30 6.94
CA ASP A 124 -4.05 4.57 6.34
C ASP A 124 -5.55 4.62 6.03
N GLY A 125 -6.28 3.57 6.39
CA GLY A 125 -7.71 3.43 6.12
C GLY A 125 -8.04 2.75 4.79
N THR A 126 -7.05 2.29 4.02
CA THR A 126 -7.28 1.42 2.86
C THR A 126 -7.78 0.06 3.33
N VAL A 127 -8.89 -0.40 2.78
CA VAL A 127 -9.55 -1.66 3.16
C VAL A 127 -10.08 -2.40 1.93
N THR A 128 -10.31 -3.70 2.09
CA THR A 128 -11.08 -4.48 1.12
C THR A 128 -12.57 -4.16 1.22
N ASP A 129 -13.19 -3.98 0.07
CA ASP A 129 -14.62 -3.77 -0.12
C ASP A 129 -15.04 -4.16 -1.55
N GLY A 130 -16.33 -4.09 -1.87
CA GLY A 130 -16.89 -4.41 -3.18
C GLY A 130 -16.46 -3.47 -4.31
N SER A 131 -15.62 -2.46 -4.07
CA SER A 131 -15.08 -1.57 -5.11
C SER A 131 -13.76 -2.06 -5.72
N TRP A 132 -13.17 -3.13 -5.18
CA TRP A 132 -12.01 -3.78 -5.77
C TRP A 132 -12.37 -4.49 -7.07
N ARG A 133 -11.43 -4.55 -8.02
CA ARG A 133 -11.55 -5.44 -9.17
C ARG A 133 -11.16 -6.85 -8.78
N ALA A 134 -11.88 -7.85 -9.28
CA ALA A 134 -11.61 -9.27 -9.03
C ALA A 134 -11.78 -10.08 -10.30
N ARG A 135 -10.88 -11.03 -10.54
CA ARG A 135 -11.01 -11.99 -11.64
C ARG A 135 -10.52 -13.36 -11.24
N CYS A 136 -11.35 -14.38 -11.48
CA CYS A 136 -10.96 -15.78 -11.32
C CYS A 136 -10.13 -16.26 -12.50
N PHE A 137 -9.06 -17.03 -12.22
CA PHE A 137 -8.17 -17.65 -13.20
C PHE A 137 -8.11 -19.18 -13.10
N SER A 138 -8.64 -19.74 -12.02
CA SER A 138 -8.78 -21.19 -11.87
C SER A 138 -10.07 -21.50 -11.12
N ARG A 139 -10.91 -22.31 -11.73
CA ARG A 139 -12.23 -22.65 -11.21
C ARG A 139 -12.47 -24.16 -11.28
N GLY A 140 -13.02 -24.74 -10.24
CA GLY A 140 -13.43 -26.15 -10.19
C GLY A 140 -13.76 -26.62 -8.77
N PRO A 141 -14.40 -27.79 -8.65
CA PRO A 141 -14.86 -28.62 -9.76
C PRO A 141 -16.07 -27.99 -10.47
N ILE A 142 -16.05 -27.96 -11.80
CA ILE A 142 -17.11 -27.34 -12.60
C ILE A 142 -18.44 -28.00 -12.28
N ASP A 143 -19.49 -27.18 -12.13
CA ASP A 143 -20.85 -27.58 -11.75
C ASP A 143 -20.94 -28.26 -10.35
N GLY A 144 -19.84 -28.21 -9.56
CA GLY A 144 -19.75 -28.92 -8.27
C GLY A 144 -19.71 -30.44 -8.40
N ASP A 145 -19.37 -30.97 -9.60
CA ASP A 145 -19.30 -32.40 -9.84
C ASP A 145 -18.02 -32.99 -9.24
N THR A 146 -18.13 -33.46 -8.00
CA THR A 146 -17.06 -34.09 -7.27
C THR A 146 -16.78 -35.53 -7.69
N ALA A 147 -17.70 -36.17 -8.43
CA ALA A 147 -17.50 -37.53 -8.90
C ALA A 147 -16.65 -37.58 -10.18
N ASN A 148 -16.80 -36.56 -11.03
CA ASN A 148 -16.02 -36.39 -12.27
C ASN A 148 -15.47 -34.97 -12.35
N PRO A 149 -14.57 -34.56 -11.45
CA PRO A 149 -14.17 -33.18 -11.31
C PRO A 149 -13.45 -32.68 -12.56
N ARG A 150 -13.83 -31.51 -13.02
CA ARG A 150 -13.21 -30.76 -14.13
C ARG A 150 -12.86 -29.38 -13.66
N VAL A 151 -11.82 -28.82 -14.24
CA VAL A 151 -11.37 -27.46 -13.95
C VAL A 151 -11.32 -26.62 -15.22
N GLU A 152 -11.54 -25.33 -15.05
CA GLU A 152 -11.27 -24.30 -16.04
C GLU A 152 -10.11 -23.46 -15.52
N ASN A 153 -9.02 -23.42 -16.29
CA ASN A 153 -7.84 -22.63 -15.97
C ASN A 153 -7.55 -21.65 -17.09
N GLU A 154 -7.46 -20.39 -16.76
CA GLU A 154 -6.98 -19.34 -17.65
C GLU A 154 -5.52 -19.00 -17.31
N PRO A 155 -4.65 -18.70 -18.30
CA PRO A 155 -3.32 -18.23 -18.01
C PRO A 155 -3.38 -16.87 -17.33
N LEU A 156 -2.64 -16.75 -16.22
CA LEU A 156 -2.46 -15.48 -15.54
C LEU A 156 -1.59 -14.55 -16.40
N PRO A 157 -2.00 -13.31 -16.71
CA PRO A 157 -1.15 -12.35 -17.41
C PRO A 157 0.17 -12.12 -16.66
N ASP A 158 1.29 -12.06 -17.38
CA ASP A 158 2.62 -11.91 -16.74
C ASP A 158 2.77 -10.60 -15.95
N ASP A 159 2.00 -9.57 -16.31
CA ASP A 159 2.05 -8.22 -15.74
C ASP A 159 0.82 -7.85 -14.90
N TRP A 160 0.02 -8.82 -14.46
CA TRP A 160 -1.22 -8.60 -13.69
C TRP A 160 -1.04 -7.70 -12.45
N PHE A 161 0.17 -7.61 -11.92
CA PHE A 161 0.53 -6.80 -10.75
C PHE A 161 1.08 -5.40 -11.10
N ALA A 162 1.33 -5.13 -12.38
CA ALA A 162 1.93 -3.87 -12.82
C ALA A 162 1.01 -2.67 -12.60
N VAL A 163 1.58 -1.50 -12.33
CA VAL A 163 0.84 -0.24 -12.13
C VAL A 163 -0.02 0.11 -13.35
N GLY A 164 0.47 -0.13 -14.56
CA GLY A 164 -0.23 0.19 -15.82
C GLY A 164 -1.10 -0.92 -16.38
N PHE A 165 -1.31 -2.01 -15.64
CA PHE A 165 -2.16 -3.11 -16.11
C PHE A 165 -3.62 -2.64 -16.23
N ASP A 166 -4.27 -2.94 -17.37
CA ASP A 166 -5.67 -2.59 -17.63
C ASP A 166 -6.61 -3.67 -17.07
N ASP A 167 -7.20 -3.38 -15.92
CA ASP A 167 -8.21 -4.20 -15.25
C ASP A 167 -9.63 -3.66 -15.44
N SER A 168 -9.84 -2.69 -16.32
CA SER A 168 -11.12 -1.99 -16.50
C SER A 168 -12.27 -2.92 -16.90
N ALA A 169 -11.96 -4.00 -17.63
CA ALA A 169 -12.93 -5.03 -18.03
C ALA A 169 -13.21 -6.08 -16.94
N TRP A 170 -12.48 -6.07 -15.84
CA TRP A 170 -12.71 -7.06 -14.77
C TRP A 170 -13.97 -6.69 -13.97
N PRO A 171 -14.72 -7.67 -13.49
CA PRO A 171 -15.83 -7.42 -12.57
C PRO A 171 -15.32 -6.81 -11.27
N VAL A 172 -16.24 -6.27 -10.48
CA VAL A 172 -15.95 -5.90 -9.09
C VAL A 172 -15.98 -7.13 -8.20
N ALA A 173 -15.26 -7.09 -7.10
CA ALA A 173 -15.26 -8.13 -6.09
C ALA A 173 -16.65 -8.25 -5.45
N ARG A 174 -17.03 -9.46 -5.09
CA ARG A 174 -18.20 -9.72 -4.27
C ARG A 174 -17.78 -9.70 -2.79
N GLU A 175 -18.61 -9.06 -1.97
CA GLU A 175 -18.47 -9.05 -0.53
C GLU A 175 -19.13 -10.27 0.10
N TYR A 176 -18.48 -10.80 1.14
CA TYR A 176 -18.96 -11.93 1.92
C TYR A 176 -18.91 -11.63 3.40
N SER A 177 -19.83 -12.19 4.16
CA SER A 177 -19.85 -12.07 5.62
C SER A 177 -18.84 -12.99 6.28
N GLU A 178 -18.47 -12.68 7.54
CA GLU A 178 -17.67 -13.59 8.38
C GLU A 178 -18.32 -14.96 8.55
N GLU A 179 -19.67 -15.04 8.54
CA GLU A 179 -20.40 -16.31 8.64
C GLU A 179 -20.19 -17.20 7.40
N GLU A 180 -20.16 -16.57 6.18
CA GLU A 180 -19.93 -17.28 4.94
C GLU A 180 -18.49 -17.78 4.81
N ILE A 181 -17.50 -16.97 5.23
CA ILE A 181 -16.08 -17.31 5.17
C ILE A 181 -15.68 -18.23 6.32
N ALA A 182 -16.32 -18.11 7.48
CA ALA A 182 -15.98 -18.84 8.71
C ALA A 182 -14.49 -18.78 9.09
N PRO A 183 -13.87 -17.58 9.15
CA PRO A 183 -12.43 -17.42 9.35
C PRO A 183 -12.01 -18.03 10.67
N LYS A 184 -10.72 -18.40 10.77
CA LYS A 184 -10.13 -19.00 11.96
C LYS A 184 -9.11 -18.07 12.61
N GLN A 185 -8.64 -18.43 13.80
CA GLN A 185 -7.47 -17.77 14.37
C GLN A 185 -6.27 -17.85 13.39
N PRO A 186 -5.47 -16.76 13.27
CA PRO A 186 -5.45 -15.55 14.11
C PRO A 186 -6.33 -14.38 13.63
N TYR A 187 -7.27 -14.57 12.71
CA TYR A 187 -8.15 -13.50 12.21
C TYR A 187 -8.79 -12.69 13.35
N PHE A 188 -9.36 -13.37 14.35
CA PHE A 188 -10.07 -12.72 15.46
C PHE A 188 -9.17 -11.95 16.43
N ASP A 189 -7.86 -12.12 16.34
CA ASP A 189 -6.87 -11.37 17.13
C ASP A 189 -6.34 -10.14 16.39
N THR A 190 -6.78 -9.93 15.13
CA THR A 190 -6.31 -8.86 14.24
C THR A 190 -7.41 -7.83 14.00
N ASP A 191 -7.04 -6.55 13.98
CA ASP A 191 -7.99 -5.49 13.68
C ASP A 191 -8.23 -5.35 12.17
N PHE A 192 -9.33 -5.94 11.68
CA PHE A 192 -9.84 -5.73 10.32
C PHE A 192 -11.07 -4.79 10.29
N SER A 193 -11.29 -3.98 11.32
CA SER A 193 -12.44 -3.08 11.37
C SER A 193 -12.53 -2.17 10.14
N GLY A 194 -13.71 -2.09 9.53
CA GLY A 194 -13.98 -1.34 8.31
C GLY A 194 -13.66 -2.07 7.01
N ALA A 195 -12.94 -3.20 7.05
CA ALA A 195 -12.74 -4.07 5.90
C ALA A 195 -13.87 -5.12 5.81
N THR A 196 -14.13 -5.59 4.60
CA THR A 196 -15.08 -6.68 4.32
C THR A 196 -14.34 -7.79 3.60
N PHE A 197 -14.68 -9.04 3.88
CA PHE A 197 -14.20 -10.15 3.06
C PHE A 197 -14.66 -10.01 1.63
N ILE A 198 -13.76 -10.24 0.70
CA ILE A 198 -14.05 -10.23 -0.73
C ILE A 198 -13.56 -11.52 -1.39
N TRP A 199 -14.25 -11.88 -2.47
CA TRP A 199 -13.85 -12.93 -3.40
C TRP A 199 -14.40 -12.61 -4.79
N SER A 200 -14.29 -13.56 -5.73
CA SER A 200 -15.02 -13.53 -6.99
C SER A 200 -16.50 -13.91 -6.78
N ASP A 201 -17.24 -14.17 -7.85
CA ASP A 201 -18.68 -14.48 -7.76
C ASP A 201 -18.99 -15.79 -7.02
N ASP A 202 -18.07 -16.74 -7.02
CA ASP A 202 -18.28 -18.07 -6.45
C ASP A 202 -17.20 -18.39 -5.41
N LEU A 203 -17.59 -18.32 -4.13
CA LEU A 203 -16.72 -18.57 -3.00
C LEU A 203 -16.13 -19.99 -2.97
N ARG A 204 -16.84 -20.95 -3.55
CA ARG A 204 -16.54 -22.37 -3.42
C ARG A 204 -15.82 -22.96 -4.61
N LEU A 205 -16.04 -22.44 -5.79
CA LEU A 205 -15.53 -23.01 -7.03
C LEU A 205 -14.38 -22.19 -7.63
N ASP A 206 -14.25 -20.92 -7.26
CA ASP A 206 -13.19 -20.05 -7.77
C ASP A 206 -11.94 -20.16 -6.89
N ASN A 207 -10.92 -20.90 -7.39
CA ASN A 207 -9.76 -21.32 -6.59
C ASN A 207 -8.54 -20.42 -6.73
N THR A 208 -8.50 -19.56 -7.74
CA THR A 208 -7.40 -18.58 -7.92
C THR A 208 -7.99 -17.28 -8.40
N VAL A 209 -7.90 -16.25 -7.57
CA VAL A 209 -8.48 -14.94 -7.84
C VAL A 209 -7.42 -13.86 -7.76
N VAL A 210 -7.40 -12.96 -8.73
CA VAL A 210 -6.60 -11.74 -8.67
C VAL A 210 -7.51 -10.58 -8.29
N PHE A 211 -7.08 -9.82 -7.29
CA PHE A 211 -7.71 -8.58 -6.86
C PHE A 211 -6.84 -7.39 -7.21
N ARG A 212 -7.47 -6.26 -7.59
CA ARG A 212 -6.75 -5.02 -7.87
C ARG A 212 -7.52 -3.81 -7.36
N LYS A 213 -6.76 -2.81 -6.90
CA LYS A 213 -7.29 -1.52 -6.45
C LYS A 213 -6.25 -0.43 -6.63
N VAL A 214 -6.68 0.75 -7.05
CA VAL A 214 -5.86 1.97 -7.03
C VAL A 214 -6.40 2.90 -5.94
N ILE A 215 -5.50 3.36 -5.08
CA ILE A 215 -5.78 4.33 -4.01
C ILE A 215 -5.08 5.63 -4.40
N GLU A 216 -5.83 6.66 -4.73
CA GLU A 216 -5.29 7.93 -5.25
C GLU A 216 -4.53 8.73 -4.18
N SER A 217 -4.97 8.64 -2.94
CA SER A 217 -4.39 9.32 -1.77
C SER A 217 -4.75 8.58 -0.49
N PRO A 218 -4.04 8.81 0.64
CA PRO A 218 -4.39 8.17 1.91
C PRO A 218 -5.85 8.42 2.29
N PRO A 219 -6.69 7.37 2.49
CA PRO A 219 -8.10 7.55 2.83
C PRO A 219 -8.34 8.32 4.12
N ASP A 220 -7.45 8.23 5.09
CA ASP A 220 -7.51 8.97 6.36
C ASP A 220 -7.01 10.42 6.26
N GLY A 221 -6.57 10.86 5.08
CA GLY A 221 -6.11 12.23 4.83
C GLY A 221 -4.75 12.56 5.45
N ARG A 222 -4.00 11.57 5.95
CA ARG A 222 -2.64 11.81 6.48
C ARG A 222 -1.71 12.37 5.41
N ALA A 223 -0.77 13.20 5.84
CA ALA A 223 0.35 13.57 4.98
C ALA A 223 1.32 12.40 4.84
N TRP A 224 1.87 12.24 3.65
CA TRP A 224 2.87 11.23 3.33
C TRP A 224 4.08 11.84 2.61
N THR A 225 5.20 11.14 2.62
CA THR A 225 6.42 11.56 1.94
C THR A 225 6.78 10.55 0.87
N ASP A 226 6.99 11.01 -0.36
CA ASP A 226 7.47 10.16 -1.45
C ASP A 226 8.96 9.85 -1.24
N PHE A 227 9.24 8.66 -0.70
CA PHE A 227 10.60 8.16 -0.51
C PHE A 227 11.19 7.50 -1.75
N SER A 228 10.42 7.30 -2.82
CA SER A 228 10.92 6.70 -4.07
C SER A 228 12.00 7.54 -4.75
N ARG A 229 12.03 8.86 -4.46
CA ARG A 229 13.01 9.81 -4.98
C ARG A 229 14.24 9.98 -4.10
N ILE A 230 14.30 9.34 -2.94
CA ILE A 230 15.48 9.37 -2.09
C ILE A 230 16.57 8.56 -2.76
N ASN A 231 17.53 9.25 -3.34
CA ASN A 231 18.73 8.63 -3.87
C ASN A 231 19.62 8.23 -2.68
N GLU A 232 19.60 6.95 -2.31
CA GLU A 232 20.41 6.41 -1.22
C GLU A 232 21.93 6.49 -1.50
N VAL A 233 22.31 6.75 -2.73
CA VAL A 233 23.69 7.03 -3.09
C VAL A 233 24.03 8.46 -2.63
N VAL A 234 24.27 8.63 -1.34
CA VAL A 234 25.03 9.80 -0.87
C VAL A 234 26.38 9.73 -1.60
N PRO A 235 26.74 10.71 -2.45
CA PRO A 235 28.09 10.75 -3.03
C PRO A 235 29.07 10.63 -1.87
N ALA A 236 29.96 9.66 -1.92
CA ALA A 236 30.98 9.49 -0.89
C ALA A 236 31.65 10.85 -0.74
N GLY A 237 31.43 11.52 0.39
CA GLY A 237 32.09 12.79 0.69
C GLY A 237 33.59 12.61 0.46
N PRO A 238 34.33 13.68 0.12
CA PRO A 238 35.72 13.56 -0.20
C PRO A 238 36.41 12.76 0.90
N ALA A 239 37.07 11.69 0.52
CA ALA A 239 37.71 10.76 1.44
C ALA A 239 38.53 11.58 2.45
N ARG A 240 38.17 11.52 3.71
CA ARG A 240 38.96 12.15 4.77
C ARG A 240 40.37 11.58 4.64
N ARG A 241 41.30 12.38 4.09
CA ARG A 241 42.71 12.03 4.11
C ARG A 241 43.11 11.86 5.57
N GLY A 242 43.28 10.63 5.97
CA GLY A 242 43.86 10.32 7.30
C GLY A 242 45.16 11.05 7.49
N PRO A 243 45.54 11.38 8.73
CA PRO A 243 46.78 12.10 9.02
C PRO A 243 47.95 11.33 8.40
N ARG A 244 48.72 12.02 7.54
CA ARG A 244 49.95 11.46 6.97
C ARG A 244 50.84 11.03 8.14
N ARG A 245 51.07 9.76 8.34
CA ARG A 245 52.13 9.28 9.25
C ARG A 245 53.42 9.84 8.73
N GLY A 246 53.98 10.80 9.51
CA GLY A 246 55.27 11.36 9.24
C GLY A 246 56.31 10.25 9.18
N GLY A 247 56.98 10.16 8.04
CA GLY A 247 58.10 9.25 7.88
C GLY A 247 59.19 9.54 8.89
N ARG A 248 59.50 8.59 9.76
CA ARG A 248 60.62 8.60 10.66
C ARG A 248 61.88 8.37 9.83
N SER A 249 62.63 9.44 9.55
CA SER A 249 63.98 9.35 8.99
C SER A 249 64.89 8.62 9.98
N GLN A 250 65.38 7.47 9.62
CA GLN A 250 66.51 6.84 10.30
C GLN A 250 67.78 7.50 9.79
N ARG A 251 68.58 8.02 10.73
CA ARG A 251 70.01 8.20 10.61
C ARG A 251 70.69 7.13 11.44
#